data_769241af09db3e774349f22ed14a64fd
#
_entry.id   769241af09db3e774349f22ed14a64fd
#
_cell.length_a   1.000
_cell.length_b   1.000
_cell.length_c   1.000
_cell.angle_alpha   90.00
_cell.angle_beta   90.00
_cell.angle_gamma   90.00
#
_symmetry.space_group_name_H-M   'P 1'
#
loop_
_entity.id
_entity.type
_entity.pdbx_description
1 polymer ?
#
loop_
_entity_poly.entity_id
_entity_poly.type
_entity_poly.pdbx_seq_one_letter_code
_entity_poly.pdbx_strand_id
1 'polypeptide(L)'
;MDVELLVIAECPHTAAALELLRQALAELGVPGQPVRTTIITDDARARERDFPGSPTFLIDGVDPFGQPSQPAALACRLYDTPAGRRPIPDATRLRDALSTARRAPS
;
A
#
# COMPACT_ATOMS: atom_id res chain seq x y z
N MET A 1 12.50 8.35 2.45
CA MET A 1 11.15 7.75 2.51
C MET A 1 11.26 6.28 2.15
N ASP A 2 10.64 5.42 2.92
CA ASP A 2 10.61 3.98 2.68
C ASP A 2 9.23 3.60 2.12
N VAL A 3 9.18 2.97 0.96
CA VAL A 3 7.92 2.58 0.33
C VAL A 3 7.95 1.08 0.07
N GLU A 4 6.96 0.37 0.62
CA GLU A 4 6.85 -1.07 0.49
C GLU A 4 5.42 -1.45 0.11
N LEU A 5 5.31 -2.41 -0.80
CA LEU A 5 4.02 -3.01 -1.17
C LEU A 5 3.99 -4.45 -0.68
N LEU A 6 3.01 -4.77 0.15
CA LEU A 6 2.78 -6.13 0.64
C LEU A 6 1.66 -6.77 -0.17
N VAL A 7 1.89 -7.96 -0.70
CA VAL A 7 0.92 -8.67 -1.52
C VAL A 7 0.91 -10.15 -1.17
N ILE A 8 -0.18 -10.84 -1.51
CA ILE A 8 -0.21 -12.30 -1.49
C ILE A 8 0.36 -12.82 -2.83
N ALA A 9 0.77 -14.09 -2.85
CA ALA A 9 1.23 -14.73 -4.07
C ALA A 9 0.11 -14.69 -5.13
N GLU A 10 0.48 -14.40 -6.38
CA GLU A 10 -0.45 -14.36 -7.51
C GLU A 10 -1.60 -13.35 -7.35
N CYS A 11 -1.36 -12.27 -6.59
CA CYS A 11 -2.36 -11.21 -6.44
C CYS A 11 -2.64 -10.55 -7.80
N PRO A 12 -3.89 -10.56 -8.29
CA PRO A 12 -4.20 -9.99 -9.61
C PRO A 12 -4.09 -8.47 -9.64
N HIS A 13 -3.97 -7.82 -8.49
CA HIS A 13 -3.91 -6.35 -8.38
C HIS A 13 -2.52 -5.80 -8.14
N THR A 14 -1.48 -6.65 -8.10
CA THR A 14 -0.10 -6.21 -7.85
C THR A 14 0.38 -5.22 -8.90
N ALA A 15 0.17 -5.53 -10.18
CA ALA A 15 0.62 -4.65 -11.26
C ALA A 15 -0.07 -3.29 -11.22
N ALA A 16 -1.38 -3.27 -10.97
CA ALA A 16 -2.15 -2.03 -10.86
C ALA A 16 -1.69 -1.20 -9.65
N ALA A 17 -1.42 -1.84 -8.52
CA ALA A 17 -0.92 -1.17 -7.32
C ALA A 17 0.45 -0.54 -7.54
N LEU A 18 1.36 -1.27 -8.20
CA LEU A 18 2.69 -0.74 -8.55
C LEU A 18 2.60 0.45 -9.49
N GLU A 19 1.73 0.38 -10.50
CA GLU A 19 1.54 1.48 -11.42
C GLU A 19 0.98 2.71 -10.74
N LEU A 20 0.03 2.52 -9.82
CA LEU A 20 -0.52 3.61 -9.03
C LEU A 20 0.58 4.30 -8.19
N LEU A 21 1.46 3.51 -7.56
CA LEU A 21 2.61 4.04 -6.83
C LEU A 21 3.56 4.82 -7.73
N ARG A 22 3.91 4.27 -8.89
CA ARG A 22 4.82 4.94 -9.83
C ARG A 22 4.27 6.28 -10.28
N GLN A 23 2.99 6.33 -10.61
CA GLN A 23 2.35 7.57 -11.05
C GLN A 23 2.33 8.60 -9.92
N ALA A 24 1.98 8.20 -8.70
CA ALA A 24 1.96 9.10 -7.56
C ALA A 24 3.36 9.65 -7.25
N LEU A 25 4.38 8.80 -7.27
CA LEU A 25 5.76 9.22 -7.02
C LEU A 25 6.28 10.14 -8.12
N ALA A 26 5.93 9.89 -9.38
CA ALA A 26 6.29 10.76 -10.49
C ALA A 26 5.64 12.15 -10.34
N GLU A 27 4.37 12.20 -9.97
CA GLU A 27 3.67 13.47 -9.73
C GLU A 27 4.29 14.27 -8.59
N LEU A 28 4.88 13.60 -7.61
CA LEU A 28 5.57 14.26 -6.49
C LEU A 28 7.02 14.64 -6.84
N GLY A 29 7.48 14.36 -8.06
CA GLY A 29 8.82 14.69 -8.48
C GLY A 29 9.90 13.73 -7.99
N VAL A 30 9.53 12.52 -7.56
CA VAL A 30 10.46 11.50 -7.08
C VAL A 30 10.28 10.16 -7.82
N PRO A 31 10.33 10.16 -9.18
CA PRO A 31 10.09 8.92 -9.94
C PRO A 31 11.13 7.83 -9.70
N GLY A 32 12.31 8.19 -9.17
CA GLY A 32 13.35 7.22 -8.84
C GLY A 32 13.26 6.60 -7.46
N GLN A 33 12.22 6.92 -6.68
CA GLN A 33 12.04 6.35 -5.34
C GLN A 33 11.90 4.83 -5.44
N PRO A 34 12.76 4.04 -4.76
CA PRO A 34 12.62 2.59 -4.78
C PRO A 34 11.34 2.13 -4.08
N VAL A 35 10.72 1.10 -4.63
CA VAL A 35 9.55 0.45 -4.05
C VAL A 35 9.89 -1.02 -3.82
N ARG A 36 9.83 -1.47 -2.57
CA ARG A 36 10.01 -2.89 -2.24
C ARG A 36 8.67 -3.59 -2.35
N THR A 37 8.67 -4.76 -2.97
CA THR A 37 7.48 -5.61 -3.03
C THR A 37 7.76 -6.89 -2.23
N THR A 38 6.93 -7.15 -1.23
CA THR A 38 7.09 -8.29 -0.34
C THR A 38 5.86 -9.19 -0.44
N ILE A 39 6.09 -10.48 -0.67
CA ILE A 39 5.01 -11.47 -0.74
C ILE A 39 4.80 -12.06 0.65
N ILE A 40 3.57 -11.94 1.15
CA ILE A 40 3.17 -12.53 2.43
C ILE A 40 2.68 -13.94 2.14
N THR A 41 3.36 -14.95 2.68
CA THR A 41 3.20 -16.34 2.25
C THR A 41 2.33 -17.19 3.18
N ASP A 42 2.11 -16.75 4.43
CA ASP A 42 1.33 -17.54 5.38
C ASP A 42 0.68 -16.63 6.45
N ASP A 43 -0.21 -17.23 7.25
CA ASP A 43 -0.94 -16.50 8.29
C ASP A 43 -0.03 -15.94 9.38
N ALA A 44 1.05 -16.64 9.72
CA ALA A 44 2.00 -16.16 10.72
C ALA A 44 2.68 -14.87 10.26
N ARG A 45 3.11 -14.82 8.99
CA ARG A 45 3.68 -13.60 8.39
C ARG A 45 2.68 -12.48 8.32
N ALA A 46 1.42 -12.79 7.97
CA ALA A 46 0.36 -11.79 7.94
C ALA A 46 0.16 -11.15 9.31
N ARG A 47 0.17 -11.94 10.37
CA ARG A 47 0.06 -11.43 11.74
C ARG A 47 1.28 -10.61 12.16
N GLU A 48 2.50 -11.06 11.84
CA GLU A 48 3.73 -10.34 12.16
C GLU A 48 3.78 -8.96 11.52
N ARG A 49 3.24 -8.83 10.31
CA ARG A 49 3.28 -7.59 9.55
C ARG A 49 2.00 -6.79 9.67
N ASP A 50 1.05 -7.21 10.51
CA ASP A 50 -0.28 -6.58 10.60
C ASP A 50 -0.92 -6.39 9.22
N PHE A 51 -0.82 -7.42 8.39
CA PHE A 51 -1.22 -7.39 6.98
C PHE A 51 -2.73 -7.58 6.82
N PRO A 52 -3.49 -6.53 6.50
CA PRO A 52 -4.96 -6.62 6.44
C PRO A 52 -5.49 -7.15 5.10
N GLY A 53 -4.63 -7.47 4.17
CA GLY A 53 -5.00 -7.98 2.86
C GLY A 53 -4.16 -7.39 1.74
N SER A 54 -4.25 -7.99 0.57
CA SER A 54 -3.44 -7.63 -0.59
C SER A 54 -4.23 -6.75 -1.56
N PRO A 55 -3.65 -5.68 -2.08
CA PRO A 55 -2.34 -5.13 -1.74
C PRO A 55 -2.40 -4.18 -0.53
N THR A 56 -1.31 -4.10 0.23
CA THR A 56 -1.17 -3.12 1.32
C THR A 56 0.06 -2.24 1.04
N PHE A 57 -0.11 -0.94 1.18
CA PHE A 57 0.94 0.05 0.96
C PHE A 57 1.50 0.47 2.32
N LEU A 58 2.82 0.37 2.49
CA LEU A 58 3.49 0.88 3.70
C LEU A 58 4.39 2.03 3.30
N ILE A 59 4.18 3.17 3.94
CA ILE A 59 4.99 4.36 3.76
C ILE A 59 5.67 4.65 5.09
N ASP A 60 6.99 4.51 5.12
CA ASP A 60 7.79 4.59 6.36
C ASP A 60 7.25 3.63 7.43
N GLY A 61 6.84 2.43 7.02
CA GLY A 61 6.32 1.39 7.91
C GLY A 61 4.88 1.55 8.34
N VAL A 62 4.17 2.56 7.84
CA VAL A 62 2.79 2.86 8.22
C VAL A 62 1.84 2.64 7.05
N ASP A 63 0.71 1.98 7.30
CA ASP A 63 -0.38 1.81 6.35
C ASP A 63 -1.29 3.05 6.43
N PRO A 64 -1.26 3.95 5.42
CA PRO A 64 -2.05 5.18 5.49
C PRO A 64 -3.56 4.94 5.32
N PHE A 65 -3.96 3.73 4.93
CA PHE A 65 -5.36 3.35 4.79
C PHE A 65 -5.79 2.37 5.89
N GLY A 66 -4.93 2.12 6.86
CA GLY A 66 -5.19 1.16 7.93
C GLY A 66 -6.26 1.64 8.91
N GLN A 67 -6.96 0.68 9.49
CA GLN A 67 -7.92 0.92 10.57
C GLN A 67 -7.51 0.08 11.78
N PRO A 68 -7.61 0.64 13.01
CA PRO A 68 -7.10 -0.04 14.20
C PRO A 68 -7.68 -1.43 14.46
N SER A 69 -8.91 -1.68 14.03
CA SER A 69 -9.62 -2.95 14.26
C SER A 69 -9.51 -3.93 13.11
N GLN A 70 -8.73 -3.62 12.07
CA GLN A 70 -8.66 -4.45 10.87
C GLN A 70 -7.80 -5.70 11.13
N PRO A 71 -8.35 -6.92 10.99
CA PRO A 71 -7.61 -8.14 11.27
C PRO A 71 -6.61 -8.47 10.16
N ALA A 72 -5.56 -9.20 10.51
CA ALA A 72 -4.63 -9.75 9.54
C ALA A 72 -5.32 -10.83 8.71
N ALA A 73 -5.05 -10.86 7.39
CA ALA A 73 -5.68 -11.81 6.48
C ALA A 73 -4.85 -12.06 5.23
N LEU A 74 -4.74 -13.33 4.82
CA LEU A 74 -4.18 -13.72 3.51
C LEU A 74 -5.30 -13.69 2.47
N ALA A 75 -5.78 -12.49 2.15
CA ALA A 75 -6.92 -12.32 1.26
C ALA A 75 -6.79 -11.00 0.51
N CYS A 76 -7.71 -10.78 -0.43
CA CYS A 76 -7.80 -9.49 -1.11
C CYS A 76 -8.34 -8.43 -0.17
N ARG A 77 -7.81 -7.21 -0.30
CA ARG A 77 -8.25 -6.05 0.45
C ARG A 77 -9.13 -5.17 -0.43
N LEU A 78 -10.13 -4.55 0.18
CA LEU A 78 -10.94 -3.54 -0.50
C LEU A 78 -10.70 -2.19 0.16
N TYR A 79 -10.59 -1.17 -0.67
CA TYR A 79 -10.39 0.22 -0.25
C TYR A 79 -11.66 1.03 -0.51
N ASP A 80 -12.01 1.89 0.42
CA ASP A 80 -13.11 2.84 0.22
C ASP A 80 -12.61 4.00 -0.64
N THR A 81 -13.28 4.23 -1.76
CA THR A 81 -12.94 5.30 -2.70
C THR A 81 -14.18 6.11 -3.03
N PRO A 82 -14.04 7.32 -3.61
CA PRO A 82 -15.20 8.08 -4.07
C PRO A 82 -16.08 7.33 -5.08
N ALA A 83 -15.50 6.35 -5.78
CA ALA A 83 -16.22 5.53 -6.75
C ALA A 83 -16.77 4.22 -6.13
N GLY A 84 -16.71 4.07 -4.78
CA GLY A 84 -17.11 2.88 -4.06
C GLY A 84 -15.93 2.03 -3.63
N ARG A 85 -16.18 0.80 -3.20
CA ARG A 85 -15.12 -0.11 -2.75
C ARG A 85 -14.38 -0.69 -3.94
N ARG A 86 -13.05 -0.60 -3.92
CA ARG A 86 -12.17 -1.01 -5.03
C ARG A 86 -10.97 -1.78 -4.49
N PRO A 87 -10.36 -2.66 -5.32
CA PRO A 87 -9.18 -3.43 -4.90
C PRO A 87 -7.90 -2.59 -4.74
N ILE A 88 -7.88 -1.38 -5.25
CA ILE A 88 -6.76 -0.44 -5.05
C ILE A 88 -7.32 0.89 -4.52
N PRO A 89 -6.51 1.66 -3.79
CA PRO A 89 -6.98 2.91 -3.19
C PRO A 89 -7.16 4.03 -4.22
N ASP A 90 -7.80 5.10 -3.79
CA ASP A 90 -7.91 6.34 -4.56
C ASP A 90 -6.53 6.96 -4.76
N ALA A 91 -6.23 7.34 -6.01
CA ALA A 91 -4.93 7.90 -6.40
C ALA A 91 -4.60 9.18 -5.63
N THR A 92 -5.57 10.06 -5.43
CA THR A 92 -5.37 11.31 -4.71
C THR A 92 -4.97 11.05 -3.25
N ARG A 93 -5.65 10.12 -2.58
CA ARG A 93 -5.34 9.77 -1.19
C ARG A 93 -3.96 9.15 -1.05
N LEU A 94 -3.57 8.29 -1.98
CA LEU A 94 -2.23 7.70 -1.97
C LEU A 94 -1.17 8.78 -2.17
N ARG A 95 -1.36 9.67 -3.14
CA ARG A 95 -0.46 10.79 -3.38
C ARG A 95 -0.35 11.69 -2.16
N ASP A 96 -1.46 12.00 -1.50
CA ASP A 96 -1.46 12.83 -0.30
C ASP A 96 -0.69 12.17 0.85
N ALA A 97 -0.83 10.86 1.02
CA ALA A 97 -0.11 10.11 2.04
C ALA A 97 1.40 10.13 1.77
N LEU A 98 1.81 9.93 0.51
CA LEU A 98 3.21 10.01 0.10
C LEU A 98 3.77 11.42 0.28
N SER A 99 3.00 12.43 -0.06
CA SER A 99 3.38 13.83 0.09
C SER A 99 3.61 14.19 1.55
N THR A 100 2.72 13.73 2.43
CA THR A 100 2.85 13.94 3.88
C THR A 100 4.11 13.27 4.43
N ALA A 101 4.38 12.02 4.05
CA ALA A 101 5.56 11.29 4.48
C ALA A 101 6.85 11.97 4.00
N ARG A 102 6.85 12.45 2.75
CA ARG A 102 8.01 13.13 2.16
C ARG A 102 8.36 14.42 2.91
N ARG A 103 7.35 15.12 3.44
CA ARG A 103 7.54 16.39 4.17
C ARG A 103 7.78 16.19 5.66
N ALA A 104 7.56 15.00 6.20
CA ALA A 104 7.76 14.72 7.61
C ALA A 104 9.25 14.82 7.96
N PRO A 105 9.61 15.39 9.12
CA PRO A 105 10.99 15.36 9.58
C PRO A 105 11.40 13.91 9.87
N SER A 106 12.58 13.55 9.39
CA SER A 106 13.13 12.20 9.60
C SER A 106 13.82 12.09 10.95
#